data_bc5fe671277a0d07179c3ebdd9d1616d
#
_entry.id   bc5fe671277a0d07179c3ebdd9d1616d
#
_cell.length_a   1.000
_cell.length_b   1.000
_cell.length_c   1.000
_cell.angle_alpha   90.00
_cell.angle_beta   90.00
_cell.angle_gamma   90.00
#
_symmetry.space_group_name_H-M   'P 1'
#
loop_
_entity.id
_entity.type
_entity.pdbx_description
1 polymer ?
#
loop_
_entity_poly.entity_id
_entity_poly.type
_entity_poly.pdbx_seq_one_letter_code
_entity_poly.pdbx_strand_id
1 'polypeptide(L)'
;MRFALFRLAQITFAALLLSLTTAPARAEGERAGDFDYYVLALSWSPTWCALEGDARNSPQCDAAADYGWVLLGLWPQFHRGWPSYCPTVEPHPSRRMSNEMVDIMGSSGLAWHQWKKHGTCTGLSASAYYELSREAYGQITRPAVFRKLERSVKLPASVVEEAFLKANPGFEPDMVTVTCKRDRIQEVRVCLSKNLTPVPCGRDVVRDCRMTDALFDPIR
;
A
#
# COMPACT_ATOMS: atom_id res chain seq x y z
N MET A 1 -79.25 33.84 32.42
CA MET A 1 -78.49 34.84 31.69
C MET A 1 -77.10 34.97 32.32
N ARG A 2 -76.04 34.35 31.75
CA ARG A 2 -74.62 34.64 32.01
C ARG A 2 -73.82 34.17 30.79
N PHE A 3 -73.38 35.16 30.01
CA PHE A 3 -72.52 34.96 28.86
C PHE A 3 -71.11 34.70 29.33
N ALA A 4 -70.53 33.52 29.00
CA ALA A 4 -69.13 33.19 29.20
C ALA A 4 -68.38 33.49 27.90
N LEU A 5 -67.49 34.48 27.96
CA LEU A 5 -66.53 34.82 26.90
C LEU A 5 -65.42 33.80 26.82
N PHE A 6 -65.39 33.02 25.74
CA PHE A 6 -64.24 32.18 25.40
C PHE A 6 -63.25 33.07 24.68
N ARG A 7 -62.10 33.29 25.34
CA ARG A 7 -60.93 33.88 24.69
C ARG A 7 -60.18 32.76 23.91
N LEU A 8 -60.20 32.87 22.59
CA LEU A 8 -59.25 32.05 21.73
C LEU A 8 -57.87 32.62 21.90
N ALA A 9 -56.95 31.79 22.50
CA ALA A 9 -55.53 32.03 22.45
C ALA A 9 -55.05 31.55 21.11
N GLN A 10 -54.62 32.44 20.22
CA GLN A 10 -53.89 32.08 18.99
C GLN A 10 -52.48 31.79 19.37
N ILE A 11 -52.09 30.49 19.30
CA ILE A 11 -50.72 30.05 19.39
C ILE A 11 -50.12 30.16 17.99
N THR A 12 -49.33 31.21 17.76
CA THR A 12 -48.50 31.35 16.56
C THR A 12 -47.31 30.42 16.69
N PHE A 13 -47.38 29.30 15.99
CA PHE A 13 -46.26 28.35 15.85
C PHE A 13 -45.28 28.93 14.84
N ALA A 14 -44.26 29.63 15.31
CA ALA A 14 -43.14 30.06 14.49
C ALA A 14 -42.30 28.81 14.09
N ALA A 15 -42.56 28.27 12.92
CA ALA A 15 -41.75 27.24 12.33
C ALA A 15 -40.37 27.81 11.94
N LEU A 16 -39.41 27.66 12.80
CA LEU A 16 -37.99 27.96 12.52
C LEU A 16 -37.49 26.90 11.53
N LEU A 17 -37.57 27.19 10.23
CA LEU A 17 -36.93 26.38 9.18
C LEU A 17 -35.42 26.50 9.34
N LEU A 18 -34.81 25.56 10.08
CA LEU A 18 -33.38 25.33 10.06
C LEU A 18 -33.05 24.77 8.66
N SER A 19 -32.62 25.66 7.77
CA SER A 19 -32.03 25.28 6.48
C SER A 19 -30.71 24.56 6.79
N LEU A 20 -30.75 23.23 6.90
CA LEU A 20 -29.56 22.42 6.83
C LEU A 20 -28.98 22.57 5.42
N THR A 21 -28.08 23.53 5.25
CA THR A 21 -27.19 23.54 4.09
C THR A 21 -26.30 22.31 4.20
N THR A 22 -26.73 21.21 3.62
CA THR A 22 -25.84 20.09 3.33
C THR A 22 -24.84 20.60 2.29
N ALA A 23 -23.70 21.13 2.77
CA ALA A 23 -22.56 21.29 1.91
C ALA A 23 -22.31 19.91 1.28
N PRO A 24 -22.20 19.80 -0.07
CA PRO A 24 -21.80 18.55 -0.67
C PRO A 24 -20.48 18.18 -0.02
N ALA A 25 -20.42 17.02 0.63
CA ALA A 25 -19.16 16.41 1.01
C ALA A 25 -18.43 16.19 -0.33
N ARG A 26 -17.59 17.15 -0.71
CA ARG A 26 -16.55 16.89 -1.67
C ARG A 26 -15.75 15.75 -1.05
N ALA A 27 -15.83 14.58 -1.65
CA ALA A 27 -14.70 13.68 -1.61
C ALA A 27 -13.58 14.46 -2.30
N GLU A 28 -12.87 15.29 -1.55
CA GLU A 28 -11.61 15.85 -1.98
C GLU A 28 -10.72 14.62 -2.13
N GLY A 29 -10.64 14.10 -3.36
CA GLY A 29 -9.58 13.21 -3.74
C GLY A 29 -8.30 13.94 -3.38
N GLU A 30 -7.47 13.32 -2.57
CA GLU A 30 -6.25 13.91 -2.07
C GLU A 30 -5.45 14.47 -3.25
N ARG A 31 -4.83 15.62 -3.04
CA ARG A 31 -4.12 16.32 -4.12
C ARG A 31 -2.88 15.52 -4.52
N ALA A 32 -2.71 15.28 -5.82
CA ALA A 32 -1.50 14.68 -6.37
C ALA A 32 -0.26 15.51 -5.98
N GLY A 33 0.80 14.84 -5.52
CA GLY A 33 2.03 15.46 -5.02
C GLY A 33 2.02 15.85 -3.54
N ASP A 34 0.84 15.83 -2.89
CA ASP A 34 0.72 16.11 -1.47
C ASP A 34 0.77 14.81 -0.67
N PHE A 35 1.92 14.53 -0.10
CA PHE A 35 2.20 13.38 0.76
C PHE A 35 3.54 13.60 1.48
N ASP A 36 3.84 12.83 2.53
CA ASP A 36 5.02 13.06 3.37
C ASP A 36 6.22 12.20 2.93
N TYR A 37 6.00 10.91 2.66
CA TYR A 37 7.04 9.94 2.36
C TYR A 37 6.49 8.80 1.49
N TYR A 38 7.35 7.87 1.08
CA TYR A 38 6.96 6.64 0.37
C TYR A 38 7.04 5.41 1.28
N VAL A 39 6.14 4.47 1.06
CA VAL A 39 6.32 3.06 1.45
C VAL A 39 6.66 2.26 0.21
N LEU A 40 7.86 1.70 0.18
CA LEU A 40 8.22 0.64 -0.77
C LEU A 40 7.73 -0.69 -0.19
N ALA A 41 6.77 -1.31 -0.84
CA ALA A 41 6.24 -2.61 -0.45
C ALA A 41 6.82 -3.72 -1.32
N LEU A 42 7.43 -4.71 -0.68
CA LEU A 42 7.95 -5.92 -1.29
C LEU A 42 7.06 -7.09 -0.89
N SER A 43 6.56 -7.85 -1.85
CA SER A 43 5.75 -9.04 -1.60
C SER A 43 6.59 -10.30 -1.79
N TRP A 44 6.47 -11.25 -0.86
CA TRP A 44 7.06 -12.59 -1.05
C TRP A 44 6.19 -13.39 -2.02
N SER A 45 6.68 -13.57 -3.24
CA SER A 45 5.94 -14.19 -4.34
C SER A 45 5.39 -15.58 -4.00
N PRO A 46 6.17 -16.51 -3.37
CA PRO A 46 5.63 -17.82 -2.99
C PRO A 46 4.40 -17.73 -2.07
N THR A 47 4.41 -16.84 -1.08
CA THR A 47 3.24 -16.63 -0.21
C THR A 47 2.04 -16.09 -0.99
N TRP A 48 2.25 -15.11 -1.87
CA TRP A 48 1.15 -14.59 -2.69
C TRP A 48 0.58 -15.68 -3.61
N CYS A 49 1.45 -16.50 -4.21
CA CYS A 49 1.04 -17.62 -5.05
C CYS A 49 0.19 -18.64 -4.26
N ALA A 50 0.64 -19.04 -3.08
CA ALA A 50 -0.09 -19.98 -2.23
C ALA A 50 -1.46 -19.44 -1.75
N LEU A 51 -1.57 -18.13 -1.54
CA LEU A 51 -2.78 -17.50 -1.02
C LEU A 51 -3.79 -17.10 -2.12
N GLU A 52 -3.29 -16.70 -3.28
CA GLU A 52 -4.12 -16.06 -4.31
C GLU A 52 -3.73 -16.42 -5.75
N GLY A 53 -2.43 -16.44 -6.06
CA GLY A 53 -1.93 -16.49 -7.41
C GLY A 53 -2.22 -17.80 -8.13
N ASP A 54 -2.13 -18.94 -7.42
CA ASP A 54 -2.43 -20.27 -7.97
C ASP A 54 -3.91 -20.39 -8.39
N ALA A 55 -4.82 -19.90 -7.57
CA ALA A 55 -6.24 -19.89 -7.89
C ALA A 55 -6.60 -18.99 -9.09
N ARG A 56 -5.70 -18.06 -9.43
CA ARG A 56 -5.84 -17.14 -10.58
C ARG A 56 -5.05 -17.59 -11.81
N ASN A 57 -4.36 -18.72 -11.75
CA ASN A 57 -3.43 -19.19 -12.79
C ASN A 57 -2.44 -18.09 -13.21
N SER A 58 -1.88 -17.39 -12.23
CA SER A 58 -0.97 -16.26 -12.49
C SER A 58 0.36 -16.74 -13.02
N PRO A 59 0.88 -16.19 -14.14
CA PRO A 59 2.22 -16.53 -14.66
C PRO A 59 3.35 -16.24 -13.66
N GLN A 60 3.14 -15.33 -12.70
CA GLN A 60 4.08 -15.08 -11.61
C GLN A 60 4.32 -16.34 -10.76
N CYS A 61 3.38 -17.30 -10.76
CA CYS A 61 3.43 -18.50 -9.93
C CYS A 61 3.96 -19.73 -10.68
N ASP A 62 4.29 -19.58 -11.95
CA ASP A 62 4.92 -20.64 -12.72
C ASP A 62 6.31 -20.95 -12.14
N ALA A 63 6.67 -22.24 -12.09
CA ALA A 63 7.97 -22.68 -11.55
C ALA A 63 9.18 -22.05 -12.27
N ALA A 64 9.05 -21.72 -13.55
CA ALA A 64 10.08 -21.06 -14.34
C ALA A 64 10.21 -19.55 -14.06
N ALA A 65 9.28 -18.94 -13.32
CA ALA A 65 9.26 -17.50 -13.06
C ALA A 65 10.31 -17.08 -12.02
N ASP A 66 10.72 -17.97 -11.10
CA ASP A 66 11.77 -17.79 -10.09
C ASP A 66 11.64 -16.48 -9.26
N TYR A 67 10.41 -16.02 -9.01
CA TYR A 67 10.16 -14.80 -8.25
C TYR A 67 10.28 -15.03 -6.73
N GLY A 68 11.15 -14.22 -6.09
CA GLY A 68 11.24 -14.11 -4.63
C GLY A 68 10.53 -12.86 -4.13
N TRP A 69 11.28 -11.89 -3.61
CA TRP A 69 10.75 -10.58 -3.25
C TRP A 69 10.50 -9.75 -4.51
N VAL A 70 9.25 -9.53 -4.84
CA VAL A 70 8.82 -8.67 -5.95
C VAL A 70 8.35 -7.32 -5.42
N LEU A 71 8.47 -6.29 -6.25
CA LEU A 71 7.89 -4.99 -5.95
C LEU A 71 6.37 -5.08 -6.01
N LEU A 72 5.71 -4.93 -4.87
CA LEU A 72 4.26 -4.76 -4.82
C LEU A 72 3.87 -3.35 -5.25
N GLY A 73 4.61 -2.34 -4.79
CA GLY A 73 4.42 -0.94 -5.19
C GLY A 73 5.26 0.05 -4.40
N LEU A 74 5.28 1.28 -4.90
CA LEU A 74 5.83 2.45 -4.22
C LEU A 74 4.67 3.39 -3.89
N TRP A 75 4.32 3.50 -2.60
CA TRP A 75 3.08 4.12 -2.16
C TRP A 75 3.32 5.44 -1.45
N PRO A 76 2.82 6.57 -1.96
CA PRO A 76 2.77 7.82 -1.19
C PRO A 76 2.02 7.61 0.13
N GLN A 77 2.54 8.18 1.20
CA GLN A 77 1.98 8.09 2.55
C GLN A 77 1.96 9.46 3.22
N PHE A 78 0.98 9.68 4.09
CA PHE A 78 1.06 10.70 5.13
C PHE A 78 1.63 10.09 6.41
N HIS A 79 2.06 10.92 7.34
CA HIS A 79 2.42 10.43 8.70
C HIS A 79 1.22 9.75 9.39
N ARG A 80 0.00 10.00 8.89
CA ARG A 80 -1.22 9.30 9.27
C ARG A 80 -2.11 9.13 8.02
N GLY A 81 -2.35 7.88 7.63
CA GLY A 81 -3.12 7.53 6.43
C GLY A 81 -2.31 7.64 5.15
N TRP A 82 -2.98 7.51 4.03
CA TRP A 82 -2.36 7.49 2.70
C TRP A 82 -3.31 8.02 1.64
N PRO A 83 -2.81 8.73 0.62
CA PRO A 83 -3.59 9.13 -0.54
C PRO A 83 -3.81 7.93 -1.47
N SER A 84 -4.95 7.89 -2.15
CA SER A 84 -5.23 6.88 -3.16
C SER A 84 -6.17 7.39 -4.25
N TYR A 85 -5.94 6.91 -5.49
CA TYR A 85 -6.76 7.27 -6.65
C TYR A 85 -6.89 8.80 -6.85
N CYS A 86 -5.79 9.53 -6.65
CA CYS A 86 -5.81 10.97 -6.77
C CYS A 86 -6.17 11.42 -8.18
N PRO A 87 -6.96 12.49 -8.33
CA PRO A 87 -7.21 13.12 -9.61
C PRO A 87 -5.89 13.56 -10.26
N THR A 88 -5.71 13.22 -11.53
CA THR A 88 -4.52 13.61 -12.30
C THR A 88 -4.89 13.91 -13.75
N VAL A 89 -4.12 14.78 -14.38
CA VAL A 89 -4.18 15.04 -15.83
C VAL A 89 -3.20 14.14 -16.60
N GLU A 90 -2.34 13.42 -15.88
CA GLU A 90 -1.36 12.55 -16.48
C GLU A 90 -2.02 11.34 -17.16
N PRO A 91 -1.60 10.99 -18.38
CA PRO A 91 -2.14 9.86 -19.09
C PRO A 91 -1.81 8.55 -18.38
N HIS A 92 -2.71 7.57 -18.54
CA HIS A 92 -2.44 6.21 -18.07
C HIS A 92 -1.23 5.59 -18.79
N PRO A 93 -0.48 4.70 -18.13
CA PRO A 93 0.63 4.01 -18.77
C PRO A 93 0.14 3.17 -19.95
N SER A 94 0.94 3.14 -21.01
CA SER A 94 0.71 2.21 -22.12
C SER A 94 0.90 0.77 -21.65
N ARG A 95 0.36 -0.19 -22.43
CA ARG A 95 0.61 -1.63 -22.19
C ARG A 95 2.10 -1.97 -22.18
N ARG A 96 2.88 -1.33 -23.06
CA ARG A 96 4.33 -1.52 -23.13
C ARG A 96 5.00 -1.10 -21.81
N MET A 97 4.70 0.10 -21.31
CA MET A 97 5.26 0.59 -20.05
C MET A 97 4.95 -0.33 -18.87
N SER A 98 3.70 -0.82 -18.77
CA SER A 98 3.32 -1.76 -17.71
C SER A 98 4.00 -3.13 -17.88
N ASN A 99 4.23 -3.59 -19.12
CA ASN A 99 4.94 -4.84 -19.40
C ASN A 99 6.44 -4.73 -19.04
N GLU A 100 7.05 -3.57 -19.20
CA GLU A 100 8.45 -3.32 -18.82
C GLU A 100 8.67 -3.42 -17.29
N MET A 101 7.60 -3.43 -16.48
CA MET A 101 7.68 -3.61 -15.03
C MET A 101 7.53 -5.09 -14.57
N VAL A 102 7.25 -6.01 -15.47
CA VAL A 102 6.97 -7.42 -15.13
C VAL A 102 8.16 -8.10 -14.46
N ASP A 103 9.37 -7.76 -14.85
CA ASP A 103 10.62 -8.31 -14.30
C ASP A 103 10.77 -8.09 -12.79
N ILE A 104 10.27 -6.98 -12.25
CA ILE A 104 10.34 -6.65 -10.83
C ILE A 104 9.00 -6.78 -10.10
N MET A 105 7.86 -6.72 -10.81
CA MET A 105 6.52 -6.75 -10.22
C MET A 105 5.77 -8.06 -10.48
N GLY A 106 6.27 -8.91 -11.37
CA GLY A 106 5.66 -10.19 -11.73
C GLY A 106 4.42 -10.09 -12.64
N SER A 107 3.82 -8.93 -12.79
CA SER A 107 2.59 -8.75 -13.57
C SER A 107 2.42 -7.32 -14.09
N SER A 108 2.11 -7.16 -15.38
CA SER A 108 1.76 -5.86 -15.97
C SER A 108 0.43 -5.31 -15.44
N GLY A 109 -0.50 -6.21 -15.09
CA GLY A 109 -1.76 -5.82 -14.46
C GLY A 109 -1.55 -5.21 -13.07
N LEU A 110 -0.58 -5.74 -12.30
CA LEU A 110 -0.18 -5.15 -11.03
C LEU A 110 0.43 -3.75 -11.25
N ALA A 111 1.36 -3.60 -12.19
CA ALA A 111 1.98 -2.32 -12.50
C ALA A 111 0.94 -1.24 -12.84
N TRP A 112 -0.01 -1.58 -13.71
CA TRP A 112 -1.12 -0.67 -14.07
C TRP A 112 -2.00 -0.32 -12.88
N HIS A 113 -2.32 -1.31 -12.03
CA HIS A 113 -3.09 -1.09 -10.81
C HIS A 113 -2.36 -0.16 -9.82
N GLN A 114 -1.07 -0.36 -9.64
CA GLN A 114 -0.25 0.46 -8.74
C GLN A 114 -0.15 1.90 -9.23
N TRP A 115 0.00 2.13 -10.52
CA TRP A 115 -0.11 3.47 -11.09
C TRP A 115 -1.47 4.10 -10.77
N LYS A 116 -2.56 3.40 -11.10
CA LYS A 116 -3.91 3.94 -10.91
C LYS A 116 -4.22 4.28 -9.45
N LYS A 117 -3.77 3.45 -8.52
CA LYS A 117 -4.11 3.62 -7.10
C LYS A 117 -3.15 4.55 -6.36
N HIS A 118 -1.87 4.46 -6.63
CA HIS A 118 -0.81 5.12 -5.88
C HIS A 118 0.01 6.09 -6.73
N GLY A 119 0.35 5.70 -7.95
CA GLY A 119 1.16 6.52 -8.85
C GLY A 119 0.52 7.88 -9.17
N THR A 120 -0.80 7.91 -9.37
CA THR A 120 -1.54 9.16 -9.60
C THR A 120 -1.41 10.15 -8.44
N CYS A 121 -1.14 9.67 -7.23
CA CYS A 121 -0.97 10.53 -6.06
C CYS A 121 0.43 11.11 -5.91
N THR A 122 1.41 10.68 -6.71
CA THR A 122 2.78 11.20 -6.65
C THR A 122 2.94 12.57 -7.31
N GLY A 123 2.03 12.95 -8.21
CA GLY A 123 2.19 14.13 -9.07
C GLY A 123 3.14 13.90 -10.25
N LEU A 124 3.64 12.68 -10.44
CA LEU A 124 4.52 12.30 -11.53
C LEU A 124 3.73 11.79 -12.74
N SER A 125 4.35 11.74 -13.90
CA SER A 125 3.86 10.97 -15.04
C SER A 125 3.99 9.46 -14.77
N ALA A 126 3.27 8.62 -15.52
CA ALA A 126 3.35 7.17 -15.37
C ALA A 126 4.78 6.63 -15.62
N SER A 127 5.51 7.19 -16.58
CA SER A 127 6.90 6.84 -16.84
C SER A 127 7.77 7.16 -15.64
N ALA A 128 7.73 8.41 -15.17
CA ALA A 128 8.54 8.85 -14.04
C ALA A 128 8.21 8.08 -12.75
N TYR A 129 6.95 7.71 -12.51
CA TYR A 129 6.57 6.86 -11.38
C TYR A 129 7.16 5.45 -11.48
N TYR A 130 7.15 4.83 -12.67
CA TYR A 130 7.74 3.51 -12.86
C TYR A 130 9.25 3.54 -12.75
N GLU A 131 9.91 4.58 -13.28
CA GLU A 131 11.36 4.79 -13.13
C GLU A 131 11.74 4.94 -11.65
N LEU A 132 11.03 5.80 -10.91
CA LEU A 132 11.24 6.00 -9.48
C LEU A 132 10.98 4.71 -8.67
N SER A 133 9.94 3.94 -9.04
CA SER A 133 9.62 2.66 -8.40
C SER A 133 10.72 1.63 -8.64
N ARG A 134 11.30 1.60 -9.83
CA ARG A 134 12.42 0.72 -10.18
C ARG A 134 13.70 1.13 -9.44
N GLU A 135 13.97 2.43 -9.37
CA GLU A 135 15.09 2.98 -8.60
C GLU A 135 14.97 2.60 -7.12
N ALA A 136 13.83 2.87 -6.49
CA ALA A 136 13.58 2.50 -5.10
C ALA A 136 13.77 0.99 -4.86
N TYR A 137 13.24 0.14 -5.75
CA TYR A 137 13.42 -1.30 -5.67
C TYR A 137 14.88 -1.72 -5.80
N GLY A 138 15.63 -1.07 -6.69
CA GLY A 138 17.06 -1.32 -6.93
C GLY A 138 17.95 -0.97 -5.74
N GLN A 139 17.58 0.06 -4.98
CA GLN A 139 18.34 0.51 -3.81
C GLN A 139 18.24 -0.45 -2.61
N ILE A 140 17.18 -1.26 -2.52
CA ILE A 140 16.98 -2.15 -1.38
C ILE A 140 17.60 -3.52 -1.66
N THR A 141 18.58 -3.89 -0.87
CA THR A 141 19.18 -5.24 -0.90
C THR A 141 18.19 -6.25 -0.30
N ARG A 142 17.71 -7.16 -1.13
CA ARG A 142 16.85 -8.27 -0.71
C ARG A 142 17.73 -9.43 -0.25
N PRO A 143 17.61 -9.88 1.03
CA PRO A 143 18.53 -10.88 1.59
C PRO A 143 18.55 -12.17 0.78
N ALA A 144 19.74 -12.55 0.27
CA ALA A 144 19.90 -13.73 -0.60
C ALA A 144 19.63 -15.06 0.13
N VAL A 145 19.65 -15.07 1.45
CA VAL A 145 19.39 -16.26 2.27
C VAL A 145 18.03 -16.88 1.98
N PHE A 146 17.03 -16.06 1.69
CA PHE A 146 15.67 -16.51 1.40
C PHE A 146 15.55 -17.25 0.06
N ARG A 147 16.45 -17.01 -0.88
CA ARG A 147 16.49 -17.73 -2.15
C ARG A 147 17.10 -19.14 -2.03
N LYS A 148 17.72 -19.44 -0.89
CA LYS A 148 18.36 -20.72 -0.63
C LYS A 148 17.45 -21.71 0.11
N LEU A 149 16.20 -21.34 0.34
CA LEU A 149 15.24 -22.24 0.98
C LEU A 149 14.85 -23.36 0.02
N GLU A 150 15.03 -24.60 0.44
CA GLU A 150 14.66 -25.80 -0.34
C GLU A 150 13.28 -26.35 0.07
N ARG A 151 12.78 -25.92 1.22
CA ARG A 151 11.48 -26.33 1.77
C ARG A 151 10.85 -25.23 2.59
N SER A 152 9.53 -25.30 2.79
CA SER A 152 8.81 -24.40 3.69
C SER A 152 9.36 -24.52 5.11
N VAL A 153 9.55 -23.39 5.75
CA VAL A 153 10.00 -23.27 7.13
C VAL A 153 9.02 -22.47 7.94
N LYS A 154 8.98 -22.71 9.24
CA LYS A 154 8.29 -21.82 10.20
C LYS A 154 9.34 -21.04 10.95
N LEU A 155 9.18 -19.72 11.00
CA LEU A 155 10.13 -18.84 11.67
C LEU A 155 9.40 -17.59 12.23
N PRO A 156 9.99 -16.95 13.26
CA PRO A 156 9.51 -15.65 13.70
C PRO A 156 9.58 -14.61 12.59
N ALA A 157 8.56 -13.76 12.45
CA ALA A 157 8.56 -12.70 11.44
C ALA A 157 9.74 -11.73 11.63
N SER A 158 10.21 -11.53 12.86
CA SER A 158 11.40 -10.71 13.19
C SER A 158 12.68 -11.21 12.53
N VAL A 159 12.81 -12.51 12.23
CA VAL A 159 13.98 -13.05 11.51
C VAL A 159 14.08 -12.48 10.09
N VAL A 160 12.94 -12.22 9.44
CA VAL A 160 12.92 -11.58 8.12
C VAL A 160 13.31 -10.11 8.24
N GLU A 161 12.79 -9.40 9.22
CA GLU A 161 13.14 -8.01 9.49
C GLU A 161 14.64 -7.86 9.77
N GLU A 162 15.18 -8.65 10.70
CA GLU A 162 16.61 -8.68 11.02
C GLU A 162 17.49 -8.96 9.79
N ALA A 163 17.04 -9.85 8.90
CA ALA A 163 17.77 -10.14 7.66
C ALA A 163 17.80 -8.92 6.72
N PHE A 164 16.69 -8.17 6.63
CA PHE A 164 16.65 -6.93 5.84
C PHE A 164 17.51 -5.83 6.47
N LEU A 165 17.44 -5.62 7.78
CA LEU A 165 18.30 -4.67 8.49
C LEU A 165 19.79 -4.98 8.28
N LYS A 166 20.17 -6.25 8.42
CA LYS A 166 21.56 -6.69 8.19
C LYS A 166 22.01 -6.49 6.75
N ALA A 167 21.15 -6.70 5.78
CA ALA A 167 21.48 -6.57 4.35
C ALA A 167 21.55 -5.12 3.87
N ASN A 168 20.97 -4.17 4.63
CA ASN A 168 20.88 -2.76 4.27
C ASN A 168 21.45 -1.88 5.40
N PRO A 169 22.78 -1.72 5.47
CA PRO A 169 23.41 -0.86 6.46
C PRO A 169 22.83 0.56 6.44
N GLY A 170 22.46 1.09 7.59
CA GLY A 170 21.79 2.38 7.74
C GLY A 170 20.26 2.30 7.86
N PHE A 171 19.68 1.10 7.80
CA PHE A 171 18.28 0.92 8.19
C PHE A 171 18.18 0.73 9.71
N GLU A 172 17.18 1.38 10.29
CA GLU A 172 16.79 1.20 11.67
C GLU A 172 15.46 0.43 11.76
N PRO A 173 15.15 -0.23 12.88
CA PRO A 173 13.93 -1.04 13.01
C PRO A 173 12.63 -0.28 12.73
N ASP A 174 12.57 1.02 12.99
CA ASP A 174 11.39 1.85 12.72
C ASP A 174 11.23 2.28 11.25
N MET A 175 12.19 1.91 10.38
CA MET A 175 12.15 2.16 8.93
C MET A 175 11.66 0.97 8.12
N VAL A 176 11.57 -0.21 8.75
CA VAL A 176 11.18 -1.47 8.11
C VAL A 176 10.04 -2.10 8.90
N THR A 177 9.10 -2.74 8.21
CA THR A 177 8.05 -3.52 8.87
C THR A 177 7.78 -4.78 8.08
N VAL A 178 7.54 -5.90 8.78
CA VAL A 178 7.18 -7.18 8.18
C VAL A 178 5.71 -7.46 8.46
N THR A 179 4.95 -7.79 7.43
CA THR A 179 3.53 -8.12 7.59
C THR A 179 3.26 -9.60 7.35
N CYS A 180 2.21 -10.12 7.99
CA CYS A 180 1.71 -11.46 7.77
C CYS A 180 0.28 -11.42 7.26
N LYS A 181 -0.08 -12.46 6.49
CA LYS A 181 -1.46 -12.73 6.08
C LYS A 181 -1.77 -14.19 6.36
N ARG A 182 -2.83 -14.42 7.13
CA ARG A 182 -3.12 -15.72 7.70
C ARG A 182 -1.95 -16.22 8.56
N ASP A 183 -1.35 -17.34 8.22
CA ASP A 183 -0.22 -17.95 8.92
C ASP A 183 1.14 -17.73 8.23
N ARG A 184 1.24 -16.78 7.26
CA ARG A 184 2.40 -16.63 6.36
C ARG A 184 2.98 -15.22 6.41
N ILE A 185 4.27 -15.13 6.27
CA ILE A 185 4.96 -13.87 6.00
C ILE A 185 4.58 -13.40 4.61
N GLN A 186 4.08 -12.16 4.50
CA GLN A 186 3.51 -11.64 3.26
C GLN A 186 4.38 -10.57 2.61
N GLU A 187 4.71 -9.51 3.35
CA GLU A 187 5.36 -8.33 2.80
C GLU A 187 6.46 -7.83 3.74
N VAL A 188 7.45 -7.19 3.14
CA VAL A 188 8.35 -6.26 3.80
C VAL A 188 8.08 -4.87 3.26
N ARG A 189 7.90 -3.91 4.14
CA ARG A 189 7.68 -2.50 3.80
C ARG A 189 8.84 -1.68 4.30
N VAL A 190 9.38 -0.83 3.45
CA VAL A 190 10.47 0.09 3.77
C VAL A 190 9.99 1.51 3.55
N CYS A 191 10.20 2.37 4.53
CA CYS A 191 9.82 3.78 4.45
C CYS A 191 10.97 4.61 3.90
N LEU A 192 10.66 5.40 2.87
CA LEU A 192 11.63 6.20 2.12
C LEU A 192 11.12 7.64 2.01
N SER A 193 12.00 8.62 2.20
CA SER A 193 11.70 10.01 1.88
C SER A 193 11.33 10.17 0.39
N LYS A 194 10.88 11.36 0.00
CA LYS A 194 10.65 11.69 -1.43
C LYS A 194 11.90 11.55 -2.29
N ASN A 195 13.09 11.61 -1.68
CA ASN A 195 14.39 11.40 -2.32
C ASN A 195 14.93 9.98 -2.14
N LEU A 196 14.06 9.03 -1.80
CA LEU A 196 14.37 7.61 -1.59
C LEU A 196 15.41 7.32 -0.48
N THR A 197 15.64 8.25 0.43
CA THR A 197 16.46 8.00 1.63
C THR A 197 15.62 7.30 2.70
N PRO A 198 16.12 6.27 3.40
CA PRO A 198 15.39 5.61 4.49
C PRO A 198 14.97 6.61 5.58
N VAL A 199 13.73 6.51 6.06
CA VAL A 199 13.14 7.36 7.10
C VAL A 199 12.24 6.53 8.01
N PRO A 200 12.02 6.96 9.28
CA PRO A 200 11.07 6.30 10.16
C PRO A 200 9.66 6.24 9.54
N CYS A 201 9.01 5.09 9.67
CA CYS A 201 7.65 4.88 9.20
C CYS A 201 6.62 5.58 10.09
N GLY A 202 5.50 5.99 9.50
CA GLY A 202 4.34 6.44 10.25
C GLY A 202 3.74 5.31 11.10
N ARG A 203 3.04 5.68 12.19
CA ARG A 203 2.49 4.72 13.17
C ARG A 203 1.50 3.72 12.60
N ASP A 204 0.84 4.03 11.51
CA ASP A 204 -0.12 3.17 10.82
C ASP A 204 0.55 2.20 9.85
N VAL A 205 1.82 2.43 9.51
CA VAL A 205 2.66 1.52 8.72
C VAL A 205 3.43 0.55 9.61
N VAL A 206 4.01 1.02 10.73
CA VAL A 206 4.73 0.20 11.71
C VAL A 206 3.74 -0.71 12.45
N ARG A 207 3.42 -1.84 11.84
CA ARG A 207 2.52 -2.87 12.38
C ARG A 207 3.11 -4.24 12.11
N ASP A 208 4.19 -4.53 12.83
CA ASP A 208 4.91 -5.77 12.63
C ASP A 208 4.07 -7.00 12.95
N CYS A 209 4.26 -8.00 12.12
CA CYS A 209 3.75 -9.33 12.39
C CYS A 209 4.42 -9.90 13.65
N ARG A 210 3.61 -10.28 14.64
CA ARG A 210 4.08 -10.83 15.93
C ARG A 210 4.11 -12.36 15.96
N MET A 211 3.94 -13.01 14.81
CA MET A 211 3.99 -14.47 14.72
C MET A 211 5.42 -14.96 14.96
N THR A 212 5.54 -15.98 15.79
CA THR A 212 6.81 -16.65 16.08
C THR A 212 7.02 -17.90 15.24
N ASP A 213 6.00 -18.35 14.52
CA ASP A 213 5.97 -19.56 13.69
C ASP A 213 5.29 -19.33 12.34
N ALA A 214 5.46 -18.13 11.78
CA ALA A 214 4.92 -17.79 10.46
C ALA A 214 5.56 -18.67 9.38
N LEU A 215 4.73 -19.20 8.49
CA LEU A 215 5.18 -20.02 7.38
C LEU A 215 5.87 -19.15 6.32
N PHE A 216 6.97 -19.65 5.81
CA PHE A 216 7.76 -19.03 4.78
C PHE A 216 8.16 -20.07 3.74
N ASP A 217 7.58 -19.98 2.55
CA ASP A 217 7.75 -20.97 1.49
C ASP A 217 8.99 -20.70 0.64
N PRO A 218 9.63 -21.74 0.05
CA PRO A 218 10.72 -21.57 -0.92
C PRO A 218 10.19 -20.95 -2.22
N ILE A 219 11.11 -20.35 -2.98
CA ILE A 219 10.86 -19.98 -4.38
C ILE A 219 10.61 -21.26 -5.18
N ARG A 220 9.73 -21.18 -6.14
CA ARG A 220 9.31 -22.31 -6.98
C ARG A 220 10.24 -22.53 -8.15
#